data_91e33e498cb72ca9885cd72e4c442caf
#
_entry.id   91e33e498cb72ca9885cd72e4c442caf
#
_cell.length_a   1.000
_cell.length_b   1.000
_cell.length_c   1.000
_cell.angle_alpha   90.00
_cell.angle_beta   90.00
_cell.angle_gamma   90.00
#
_symmetry.space_group_name_H-M   'P 1'
#
loop_
_entity.id
_entity.type
_entity.pdbx_description
1 polymer ?
#
loop_
_entity_poly.entity_id
_entity_poly.type
_entity_poly.pdbx_seq_one_letter_code
_entity_poly.pdbx_strand_id
1 'polypeptide(L)'
;AWIPTDEGSSLYIRPYVFATEAAIKANPSLEYRFAIICSPVSAYFSSAIAVKIEERFSRAAPGGFGYAKAAGNYAGQFYPTEIAKAEGYQQVVWTDANTHSFIEEAGTMNIFVRLGDKLLTSPTSDTILDGITRKSMLTLCKDLDIEVEERPVSVAELIKGFETGELKELFGVGTAAVVSEINRFGYQGIQYSIDEVENPYAPLLKKTITDIQLGRTEDPYGWRYEII
;
A
#
# COMPACT_ATOMS: atom_id res chain seq x y z
N ALA A 1 11.43 19.99 -18.91
CA ALA A 1 10.23 20.84 -19.07
C ALA A 1 8.94 20.17 -18.57
N TRP A 2 8.95 18.88 -18.32
CA TRP A 2 7.77 18.11 -17.84
C TRP A 2 7.84 17.75 -16.35
N ILE A 3 9.00 17.90 -15.73
CA ILE A 3 9.17 17.64 -14.30
C ILE A 3 8.59 18.85 -13.55
N PRO A 4 7.55 18.64 -12.73
CA PRO A 4 7.00 19.74 -11.94
C PRO A 4 7.98 20.17 -10.86
N THR A 5 7.97 21.47 -10.56
CA THR A 5 8.85 22.08 -9.54
C THR A 5 8.10 22.46 -8.26
N ASP A 6 6.77 22.36 -8.28
CA ASP A 6 5.94 22.68 -7.12
C ASP A 6 6.16 21.65 -6.00
N GLU A 7 6.17 22.10 -4.76
CA GLU A 7 6.32 21.24 -3.60
C GLU A 7 5.18 20.21 -3.54
N GLY A 8 5.51 18.95 -3.26
CA GLY A 8 4.56 17.84 -3.26
C GLY A 8 4.18 17.29 -4.63
N SER A 9 4.68 17.89 -5.71
CA SER A 9 4.50 17.38 -7.07
C SER A 9 5.68 16.52 -7.52
N SER A 10 5.45 15.61 -8.45
CA SER A 10 6.48 14.74 -9.02
C SER A 10 6.16 14.33 -10.46
N LEU A 11 7.15 13.80 -11.16
CA LEU A 11 6.95 13.12 -12.43
C LEU A 11 6.66 11.63 -12.14
N TYR A 12 5.43 11.21 -12.38
CA TYR A 12 5.07 9.81 -12.31
C TYR A 12 5.59 9.06 -13.53
N ILE A 13 6.40 8.03 -13.31
CA ILE A 13 6.96 7.20 -14.36
C ILE A 13 6.29 5.83 -14.28
N ARG A 14 5.60 5.42 -15.35
CA ARG A 14 4.91 4.14 -15.43
C ARG A 14 5.50 3.27 -16.53
N PRO A 15 6.44 2.37 -16.21
CA PRO A 15 6.79 1.27 -17.10
C PRO A 15 5.67 0.23 -17.11
N TYR A 16 5.38 -0.33 -18.29
CA TYR A 16 4.42 -1.44 -18.44
C TYR A 16 4.71 -2.29 -19.65
N VAL A 17 4.24 -3.52 -19.60
CA VAL A 17 4.35 -4.51 -20.67
C VAL A 17 2.95 -4.97 -21.03
N PHE A 18 2.67 -5.14 -22.32
CA PHE A 18 1.41 -5.73 -22.80
C PHE A 18 1.66 -6.60 -24.03
N ALA A 19 0.78 -7.60 -24.21
CA ALA A 19 0.83 -8.51 -25.36
C ALA A 19 0.38 -7.80 -26.64
N THR A 20 1.05 -8.06 -27.77
CA THR A 20 0.75 -7.45 -29.07
C THR A 20 0.51 -8.47 -30.17
N GLU A 21 0.65 -9.76 -29.90
CA GLU A 21 0.37 -10.81 -30.88
C GLU A 21 -1.09 -10.76 -31.34
N ALA A 22 -1.30 -10.70 -32.66
CA ALA A 22 -2.64 -10.72 -33.26
C ALA A 22 -3.15 -12.17 -33.35
N ALA A 23 -3.64 -12.70 -32.24
CA ALA A 23 -4.11 -14.08 -32.15
C ALA A 23 -5.35 -14.21 -31.28
N ILE A 24 -6.28 -15.11 -31.68
CA ILE A 24 -7.44 -15.52 -30.89
C ILE A 24 -7.16 -16.91 -30.31
N LYS A 25 -6.43 -16.96 -29.21
CA LYS A 25 -6.07 -18.21 -28.52
C LYS A 25 -5.84 -17.97 -27.04
N ALA A 26 -6.13 -18.97 -26.19
CA ALA A 26 -5.86 -18.95 -24.78
C ALA A 26 -4.46 -19.51 -24.47
N ASN A 27 -3.44 -18.87 -25.00
CA ASN A 27 -2.04 -19.23 -24.79
C ASN A 27 -1.24 -17.95 -24.44
N PRO A 28 -0.05 -18.08 -23.83
CA PRO A 28 0.86 -16.96 -23.71
C PRO A 28 1.15 -16.34 -25.08
N SER A 29 1.20 -15.02 -25.14
CA SER A 29 1.63 -14.29 -26.32
C SER A 29 3.11 -14.54 -26.59
N LEU A 30 3.49 -14.57 -27.84
CA LEU A 30 4.89 -14.62 -28.28
C LEU A 30 5.47 -13.23 -28.57
N GLU A 31 4.60 -12.20 -28.60
CA GLU A 31 4.99 -10.82 -28.89
C GLU A 31 4.49 -9.90 -27.78
N TYR A 32 5.39 -9.06 -27.30
CA TYR A 32 5.11 -8.10 -26.25
C TYR A 32 5.68 -6.73 -26.60
N ARG A 33 5.05 -5.69 -26.09
CA ARG A 33 5.60 -4.34 -26.15
C ARG A 33 5.84 -3.83 -24.73
N PHE A 34 7.05 -3.32 -24.50
CA PHE A 34 7.39 -2.53 -23.32
C PHE A 34 7.22 -1.04 -23.65
N ALA A 35 6.62 -0.30 -22.74
CA ALA A 35 6.47 1.14 -22.87
C ALA A 35 6.66 1.82 -21.51
N ILE A 36 7.10 3.07 -21.57
CA ILE A 36 7.18 3.95 -20.38
C ILE A 36 6.36 5.22 -20.71
N ILE A 37 5.39 5.52 -19.88
CA ILE A 37 4.66 6.78 -19.94
C ILE A 37 4.99 7.61 -18.70
N CYS A 38 5.04 8.94 -18.88
CA CYS A 38 5.29 9.87 -17.80
C CYS A 38 4.15 10.89 -17.71
N SER A 39 3.79 11.27 -16.50
CA SER A 39 2.77 12.28 -16.23
C SER A 39 3.15 13.12 -15.02
N PRO A 40 3.05 14.46 -15.07
CA PRO A 40 3.10 15.27 -13.86
C PRO A 40 1.94 14.89 -12.93
N VAL A 41 2.22 14.74 -11.66
CA VAL A 41 1.22 14.42 -10.63
C VAL A 41 1.46 15.25 -9.37
N SER A 42 0.38 15.56 -8.67
CA SER A 42 0.39 16.05 -7.30
C SER A 42 0.27 14.90 -6.31
N ALA A 43 0.23 15.17 -5.01
CA ALA A 43 0.10 14.15 -3.98
C ALA A 43 -1.12 13.24 -4.24
N TYR A 44 -0.91 11.93 -4.11
CA TYR A 44 -1.96 10.92 -4.37
C TYR A 44 -3.11 10.99 -3.37
N PHE A 45 -2.80 11.19 -2.10
CA PHE A 45 -3.76 11.51 -1.05
C PHE A 45 -3.29 12.76 -0.32
N SER A 46 -4.18 13.72 -0.17
CA SER A 46 -3.92 15.00 0.52
C SER A 46 -4.25 14.94 2.01
N SER A 47 -4.95 13.91 2.47
CA SER A 47 -5.39 13.69 3.85
C SER A 47 -5.43 12.20 4.18
N ALA A 48 -5.59 11.88 5.46
CA ALA A 48 -5.86 10.52 5.92
C ALA A 48 -7.14 9.97 5.27
N ILE A 49 -7.17 8.67 5.01
CA ILE A 49 -8.25 7.99 4.31
C ILE A 49 -9.06 7.07 5.21
N ALA A 50 -10.28 6.79 4.81
CA ALA A 50 -11.10 5.72 5.38
C ALA A 50 -11.02 4.48 4.49
N VAL A 51 -10.94 3.29 5.11
CA VAL A 51 -10.85 2.02 4.40
C VAL A 51 -11.93 1.05 4.86
N LYS A 52 -12.36 0.16 3.97
CA LYS A 52 -13.23 -0.97 4.32
C LYS A 52 -12.39 -2.24 4.37
N ILE A 53 -12.48 -2.99 5.46
CA ILE A 53 -11.92 -4.34 5.53
C ILE A 53 -12.87 -5.26 4.78
N GLU A 54 -12.35 -5.98 3.80
CA GLU A 54 -13.15 -6.85 2.92
C GLU A 54 -13.46 -8.18 3.61
N GLU A 55 -14.70 -8.62 3.47
CA GLU A 55 -15.25 -9.81 4.17
C GLU A 55 -15.77 -10.88 3.21
N ARG A 56 -15.87 -10.57 1.92
CA ARG A 56 -16.54 -11.42 0.94
C ARG A 56 -15.73 -11.64 -0.32
N PHE A 57 -15.14 -10.58 -0.84
CA PHE A 57 -14.39 -10.64 -2.09
C PHE A 57 -12.91 -10.86 -1.82
N SER A 58 -12.25 -11.57 -2.73
CA SER A 58 -10.81 -11.81 -2.64
C SER A 58 -10.09 -11.15 -3.81
N ARG A 59 -8.99 -10.47 -3.53
CA ARG A 59 -8.10 -9.90 -4.54
C ARG A 59 -7.22 -10.96 -5.19
N ALA A 60 -6.72 -11.86 -4.39
CA ALA A 60 -5.77 -12.90 -4.76
C ALA A 60 -6.04 -14.15 -3.92
N ALA A 61 -5.53 -15.28 -4.37
CA ALA A 61 -5.65 -16.55 -3.66
C ALA A 61 -4.29 -17.25 -3.56
N PRO A 62 -4.06 -18.10 -2.56
CA PRO A 62 -2.87 -18.93 -2.46
C PRO A 62 -2.64 -19.76 -3.74
N GLY A 63 -1.38 -19.84 -4.18
CA GLY A 63 -1.01 -20.46 -5.46
C GLY A 63 -1.31 -19.60 -6.70
N GLY A 64 -1.85 -18.40 -6.52
CA GLY A 64 -2.13 -17.43 -7.57
C GLY A 64 -0.94 -16.51 -7.89
N PHE A 65 -1.25 -15.38 -8.52
CA PHE A 65 -0.25 -14.40 -8.95
C PHE A 65 -0.45 -13.02 -8.31
N GLY A 66 -1.01 -12.97 -7.09
CA GLY A 66 -1.24 -11.74 -6.33
C GLY A 66 0.05 -10.93 -6.06
N TYR A 67 1.19 -11.61 -5.99
CA TYR A 67 2.51 -10.98 -5.86
C TYR A 67 2.94 -10.20 -7.11
N ALA A 68 2.39 -10.51 -8.26
CA ALA A 68 2.74 -9.85 -9.51
C ALA A 68 1.95 -8.55 -9.70
N LYS A 69 2.63 -7.52 -10.24
CA LYS A 69 1.97 -6.26 -10.60
C LYS A 69 1.24 -6.41 -11.95
N ALA A 70 0.28 -7.32 -11.98
CA ALA A 70 -0.47 -7.69 -13.18
C ALA A 70 -1.86 -7.02 -13.21
N ALA A 71 -2.31 -6.59 -14.38
CA ALA A 71 -3.59 -5.88 -14.56
C ALA A 71 -4.80 -6.69 -14.05
N GLY A 72 -4.76 -8.02 -14.17
CA GLY A 72 -5.81 -8.90 -13.66
C GLY A 72 -6.07 -8.77 -12.17
N ASN A 73 -5.02 -8.59 -11.36
CA ASN A 73 -5.16 -8.38 -9.92
C ASN A 73 -5.87 -7.06 -9.58
N TYR A 74 -5.83 -6.06 -10.47
CA TYR A 74 -6.51 -4.78 -10.28
C TYR A 74 -7.95 -4.82 -10.77
N ALA A 75 -8.22 -5.53 -11.87
CA ALA A 75 -9.57 -5.62 -12.43
C ALA A 75 -10.58 -6.22 -11.44
N GLY A 76 -10.21 -7.26 -10.71
CA GLY A 76 -11.05 -7.88 -9.67
C GLY A 76 -11.37 -6.97 -8.49
N GLN A 77 -10.60 -5.90 -8.31
CA GLN A 77 -10.81 -4.96 -7.20
C GLN A 77 -11.88 -3.89 -7.50
N PHE A 78 -12.19 -3.61 -8.76
CA PHE A 78 -13.03 -2.47 -9.13
C PHE A 78 -14.42 -2.54 -8.53
N TYR A 79 -15.09 -3.68 -8.66
CA TYR A 79 -16.46 -3.82 -8.15
C TYR A 79 -16.54 -3.69 -6.61
N PRO A 80 -15.74 -4.40 -5.81
CA PRO A 80 -15.74 -4.20 -4.35
C PRO A 80 -15.33 -2.78 -3.93
N THR A 81 -14.42 -2.14 -4.66
CA THR A 81 -14.00 -0.76 -4.38
C THR A 81 -15.14 0.24 -4.63
N GLU A 82 -15.95 0.05 -5.68
CA GLU A 82 -17.11 0.90 -5.92
C GLU A 82 -18.20 0.73 -4.83
N ILE A 83 -18.40 -0.49 -4.31
CA ILE A 83 -19.27 -0.72 -3.15
C ILE A 83 -18.72 0.04 -1.93
N ALA A 84 -17.44 -0.10 -1.63
CA ALA A 84 -16.82 0.58 -0.50
C ALA A 84 -16.89 2.11 -0.64
N LYS A 85 -16.71 2.66 -1.83
CA LYS A 85 -16.87 4.09 -2.10
C LYS A 85 -18.30 4.58 -1.85
N ALA A 86 -19.31 3.80 -2.25
CA ALA A 86 -20.70 4.14 -1.98
C ALA A 86 -21.02 4.16 -0.47
N GLU A 87 -20.26 3.43 0.33
CA GLU A 87 -20.32 3.42 1.80
C GLU A 87 -19.43 4.49 2.46
N GLY A 88 -18.71 5.31 1.68
CA GLY A 88 -17.87 6.41 2.17
C GLY A 88 -16.42 6.04 2.48
N TYR A 89 -15.91 4.93 1.96
CA TYR A 89 -14.52 4.51 2.07
C TYR A 89 -13.75 4.80 0.78
N GLN A 90 -12.48 5.18 0.89
CA GLN A 90 -11.63 5.47 -0.26
C GLN A 90 -10.91 4.25 -0.81
N GLN A 91 -10.67 3.24 0.03
CA GLN A 91 -9.95 2.03 -0.32
C GLN A 91 -10.54 0.80 0.37
N VAL A 92 -10.22 -0.37 -0.18
CA VAL A 92 -10.49 -1.67 0.44
C VAL A 92 -9.18 -2.23 0.97
N VAL A 93 -9.19 -2.70 2.22
CA VAL A 93 -8.15 -3.54 2.80
C VAL A 93 -8.57 -4.99 2.58
N TRP A 94 -7.77 -5.71 1.84
CA TRP A 94 -8.02 -7.10 1.47
C TRP A 94 -7.63 -8.04 2.60
N THR A 95 -8.36 -9.11 2.71
CA THR A 95 -8.13 -10.21 3.64
C THR A 95 -7.84 -11.50 2.89
N ASP A 96 -7.29 -12.47 3.59
CA ASP A 96 -6.98 -13.79 3.03
C ASP A 96 -8.22 -14.45 2.39
N ALA A 97 -8.01 -15.06 1.22
CA ALA A 97 -9.12 -15.63 0.43
C ALA A 97 -9.82 -16.84 1.08
N ASN A 98 -9.20 -17.49 2.07
CA ASN A 98 -9.73 -18.70 2.66
C ASN A 98 -10.69 -18.44 3.83
N THR A 99 -10.34 -17.47 4.69
CA THR A 99 -11.05 -17.25 5.95
C THR A 99 -11.51 -15.82 6.16
N HIS A 100 -11.02 -14.87 5.36
CA HIS A 100 -11.20 -13.43 5.55
C HIS A 100 -10.86 -12.96 6.97
N SER A 101 -9.88 -13.63 7.59
CA SER A 101 -9.49 -13.38 8.99
C SER A 101 -8.19 -12.61 9.13
N PHE A 102 -7.33 -12.62 8.12
CA PHE A 102 -6.02 -11.99 8.16
C PHE A 102 -5.91 -10.87 7.14
N ILE A 103 -5.40 -9.72 7.57
CA ILE A 103 -5.14 -8.57 6.71
C ILE A 103 -3.98 -8.90 5.75
N GLU A 104 -4.16 -8.62 4.47
CA GLU A 104 -3.12 -8.77 3.46
C GLU A 104 -2.59 -7.40 3.01
N GLU A 105 -3.24 -6.74 2.08
CA GLU A 105 -2.86 -5.41 1.59
C GLU A 105 -4.08 -4.57 1.20
N ALA A 106 -3.92 -3.28 0.99
CA ALA A 106 -4.94 -2.45 0.35
C ALA A 106 -4.83 -2.52 -1.18
N GLY A 107 -5.79 -1.95 -1.89
CA GLY A 107 -5.84 -1.99 -3.36
C GLY A 107 -4.56 -1.52 -4.08
N THR A 108 -3.81 -0.61 -3.48
CA THR A 108 -2.60 0.00 -4.08
C THR A 108 -1.41 0.08 -3.11
N MET A 109 -1.52 -0.46 -1.89
CA MET A 109 -0.58 -0.24 -0.80
C MET A 109 -0.42 -1.49 0.07
N ASN A 110 0.80 -1.74 0.55
CA ASN A 110 1.01 -2.66 1.67
C ASN A 110 0.56 -1.99 2.97
N ILE A 111 0.08 -2.77 3.94
CA ILE A 111 -0.49 -2.27 5.20
C ILE A 111 0.50 -2.44 6.35
N PHE A 112 0.56 -1.42 7.19
CA PHE A 112 1.21 -1.42 8.50
C PHE A 112 0.20 -1.10 9.59
N VAL A 113 0.30 -1.78 10.71
CA VAL A 113 -0.54 -1.63 11.90
C VAL A 113 0.36 -1.37 13.09
N ARG A 114 0.15 -0.26 13.82
CA ARG A 114 0.85 -0.01 15.08
C ARG A 114 -0.01 -0.43 16.27
N LEU A 115 0.44 -1.45 16.99
CA LEU A 115 -0.13 -1.88 18.26
C LEU A 115 0.86 -1.56 19.39
N GLY A 116 0.47 -0.66 20.30
CA GLY A 116 1.41 -0.10 21.27
C GLY A 116 2.57 0.60 20.57
N ASP A 117 3.80 0.16 20.85
CA ASP A 117 5.01 0.72 20.24
C ASP A 117 5.55 -0.13 19.07
N LYS A 118 4.88 -1.21 18.73
CA LYS A 118 5.31 -2.15 17.69
C LYS A 118 4.54 -1.95 16.39
N LEU A 119 5.24 -1.97 15.26
CA LEU A 119 4.64 -2.06 13.93
C LEU A 119 4.51 -3.51 13.50
N LEU A 120 3.40 -3.81 12.88
CA LEU A 120 3.08 -5.11 12.28
C LEU A 120 2.82 -4.93 10.80
N THR A 121 3.28 -5.86 9.97
CA THR A 121 2.93 -5.92 8.55
C THR A 121 2.88 -7.36 8.09
N SER A 122 1.94 -7.69 7.22
CA SER A 122 1.84 -9.04 6.68
C SER A 122 3.08 -9.39 5.86
N PRO A 123 3.62 -10.62 6.00
CA PRO A 123 4.74 -11.08 5.21
C PRO A 123 4.34 -11.15 3.73
N THR A 124 5.29 -10.93 2.84
CA THR A 124 5.08 -11.09 1.41
C THR A 124 4.82 -12.56 1.05
N SER A 125 3.89 -12.80 0.13
CA SER A 125 3.46 -14.12 -0.29
C SER A 125 3.00 -14.09 -1.75
N ASP A 126 2.43 -15.18 -2.25
CA ASP A 126 1.78 -15.23 -3.56
C ASP A 126 0.47 -14.40 -3.64
N THR A 127 -0.03 -13.91 -2.52
CA THR A 127 -1.22 -13.04 -2.46
C THR A 127 -0.91 -11.57 -2.22
N ILE A 128 0.31 -11.21 -1.82
CA ILE A 128 0.71 -9.84 -1.42
C ILE A 128 1.86 -9.35 -2.29
N LEU A 129 1.73 -8.15 -2.85
CA LEU A 129 2.79 -7.52 -3.64
C LEU A 129 4.02 -7.25 -2.76
N ASP A 130 5.19 -7.69 -3.23
CA ASP A 130 6.48 -7.40 -2.60
C ASP A 130 6.91 -5.95 -2.90
N GLY A 131 6.29 -5.00 -2.20
CA GLY A 131 6.40 -3.57 -2.45
C GLY A 131 7.78 -3.01 -2.12
N ILE A 132 8.36 -2.23 -3.05
CA ILE A 132 9.65 -1.55 -2.82
C ILE A 132 9.53 -0.55 -1.65
N THR A 133 8.47 0.24 -1.60
CA THR A 133 8.25 1.17 -0.49
C THR A 133 8.12 0.43 0.84
N ARG A 134 7.46 -0.74 0.87
CA ARG A 134 7.42 -1.59 2.06
C ARG A 134 8.83 -1.98 2.54
N LYS A 135 9.70 -2.42 1.63
CA LYS A 135 11.10 -2.75 1.96
C LYS A 135 11.85 -1.54 2.50
N SER A 136 11.65 -0.38 1.89
CA SER A 136 12.26 0.86 2.38
C SER A 136 11.77 1.21 3.79
N MET A 137 10.47 1.04 4.08
CA MET A 137 9.94 1.25 5.44
C MET A 137 10.57 0.31 6.47
N LEU A 138 10.72 -0.99 6.14
CA LEU A 138 11.36 -1.96 7.03
C LEU A 138 12.82 -1.57 7.33
N THR A 139 13.55 -1.07 6.33
CA THR A 139 14.92 -0.58 6.51
C THR A 139 14.94 0.66 7.40
N LEU A 140 14.09 1.66 7.14
CA LEU A 140 14.01 2.89 7.94
C LEU A 140 13.59 2.62 9.38
N CYS A 141 12.64 1.71 9.61
CA CYS A 141 12.22 1.34 10.95
C CYS A 141 13.40 0.81 11.78
N LYS A 142 14.25 -0.03 11.18
CA LYS A 142 15.43 -0.56 11.84
C LYS A 142 16.40 0.55 12.24
N ASP A 143 16.63 1.54 11.39
CA ASP A 143 17.57 2.63 11.65
C ASP A 143 16.99 3.70 12.60
N LEU A 144 15.68 3.72 12.75
CA LEU A 144 14.95 4.60 13.68
C LEU A 144 14.60 3.90 15.01
N ASP A 145 15.13 2.69 15.26
CA ASP A 145 14.84 1.87 16.44
C ASP A 145 13.33 1.60 16.64
N ILE A 146 12.55 1.54 15.53
CA ILE A 146 11.15 1.15 15.54
C ILE A 146 11.06 -0.36 15.38
N GLU A 147 10.52 -1.04 16.37
CA GLU A 147 10.31 -2.49 16.31
C GLU A 147 9.25 -2.85 15.27
N VAL A 148 9.58 -3.73 14.33
CA VAL A 148 8.66 -4.23 13.30
C VAL A 148 8.64 -5.75 13.31
N GLU A 149 7.44 -6.31 13.30
CA GLU A 149 7.22 -7.75 13.09
C GLU A 149 6.54 -8.01 11.73
N GLU A 150 7.19 -8.84 10.93
CA GLU A 150 6.60 -9.38 9.70
C GLU A 150 5.87 -10.68 10.03
N ARG A 151 4.57 -10.59 10.27
CA ARG A 151 3.69 -11.73 10.57
C ARG A 151 2.26 -11.48 10.09
N PRO A 152 1.42 -12.53 9.95
CA PRO A 152 0.00 -12.33 9.74
C PRO A 152 -0.62 -11.48 10.84
N VAL A 153 -1.45 -10.51 10.45
CA VAL A 153 -2.22 -9.65 11.35
C VAL A 153 -3.69 -9.99 11.19
N SER A 154 -4.34 -10.48 12.25
CA SER A 154 -5.74 -10.81 12.16
C SER A 154 -6.64 -9.59 12.30
N VAL A 155 -7.81 -9.61 11.64
CA VAL A 155 -8.85 -8.59 11.81
C VAL A 155 -9.31 -8.54 13.27
N ALA A 156 -9.41 -9.69 13.93
CA ALA A 156 -9.78 -9.77 15.35
C ALA A 156 -8.74 -9.07 16.25
N GLU A 157 -7.44 -9.20 15.94
CA GLU A 157 -6.37 -8.51 16.65
C GLU A 157 -6.44 -7.00 16.45
N LEU A 158 -6.73 -6.54 15.23
CA LEU A 158 -6.92 -5.11 14.94
C LEU A 158 -8.08 -4.53 15.74
N ILE A 159 -9.23 -5.21 15.76
CA ILE A 159 -10.41 -4.78 16.51
C ILE A 159 -10.13 -4.77 18.01
N LYS A 160 -9.53 -5.85 18.54
CA LYS A 160 -9.15 -5.90 19.95
C LYS A 160 -8.19 -4.76 20.31
N GLY A 161 -7.20 -4.50 19.47
CA GLY A 161 -6.27 -3.37 19.68
C GLY A 161 -6.99 -2.03 19.71
N PHE A 162 -8.02 -1.84 18.88
CA PHE A 162 -8.87 -0.65 18.92
C PHE A 162 -9.65 -0.58 20.24
N GLU A 163 -10.32 -1.63 20.65
CA GLU A 163 -11.13 -1.69 21.88
C GLU A 163 -10.32 -1.47 23.16
N THR A 164 -9.06 -1.92 23.16
CA THR A 164 -8.15 -1.75 24.32
C THR A 164 -7.34 -0.46 24.27
N GLY A 165 -7.43 0.31 23.18
CA GLY A 165 -6.61 1.52 22.97
C GLY A 165 -5.16 1.21 22.60
N GLU A 166 -4.82 -0.03 22.27
CA GLU A 166 -3.48 -0.42 21.78
C GLU A 166 -3.28 -0.11 20.31
N LEU A 167 -4.34 -0.07 19.48
CA LEU A 167 -4.24 0.36 18.09
C LEU A 167 -3.94 1.87 18.05
N LYS A 168 -2.71 2.19 17.66
CA LYS A 168 -2.22 3.56 17.60
C LYS A 168 -2.28 4.13 16.19
N GLU A 169 -1.87 3.36 15.18
CA GLU A 169 -1.84 3.81 13.80
C GLU A 169 -2.19 2.65 12.86
N LEU A 170 -2.82 3.01 11.77
CA LEU A 170 -3.01 2.17 10.59
C LEU A 170 -2.61 3.00 9.38
N PHE A 171 -1.76 2.48 8.50
CA PHE A 171 -1.35 3.20 7.31
C PHE A 171 -0.96 2.27 6.17
N GLY A 172 -1.09 2.78 4.96
CA GLY A 172 -0.67 2.09 3.74
C GLY A 172 0.61 2.69 3.18
N VAL A 173 1.44 1.87 2.55
CA VAL A 173 2.66 2.32 1.88
C VAL A 173 2.72 1.84 0.44
N GLY A 174 3.15 2.71 -0.46
CA GLY A 174 3.27 2.39 -1.89
C GLY A 174 3.93 3.53 -2.66
N THR A 175 4.39 3.29 -3.86
CA THR A 175 5.15 4.26 -4.66
C THR A 175 4.42 5.60 -4.85
N ALA A 176 3.13 5.58 -5.16
CA ALA A 176 2.36 6.80 -5.41
C ALA A 176 1.90 7.50 -4.12
N ALA A 177 1.51 6.72 -3.12
CA ALA A 177 1.03 7.23 -1.83
C ALA A 177 2.19 7.61 -0.89
N VAL A 178 3.39 7.05 -1.11
CA VAL A 178 4.53 7.03 -0.20
C VAL A 178 4.11 6.40 1.13
N VAL A 179 3.51 7.18 2.03
CA VAL A 179 2.80 6.72 3.23
C VAL A 179 1.46 7.44 3.26
N SER A 180 0.38 6.69 3.42
CA SER A 180 -0.99 7.19 3.54
C SER A 180 -1.58 6.74 4.85
N GLU A 181 -1.88 7.71 5.71
CA GLU A 181 -2.51 7.45 7.00
C GLU A 181 -3.96 7.00 6.81
N ILE A 182 -4.41 6.06 7.63
CA ILE A 182 -5.77 5.55 7.70
C ILE A 182 -6.33 5.91 9.06
N ASN A 183 -7.25 6.86 9.10
CA ASN A 183 -7.86 7.33 10.34
C ASN A 183 -9.19 6.66 10.67
N ARG A 184 -9.71 5.83 9.77
CA ARG A 184 -10.97 5.13 9.96
C ARG A 184 -11.01 3.83 9.17
N PHE A 185 -11.53 2.78 9.77
CA PHE A 185 -11.83 1.56 9.05
C PHE A 185 -13.25 1.05 9.35
N GLY A 186 -13.84 0.34 8.39
CA GLY A 186 -15.14 -0.31 8.53
C GLY A 186 -15.01 -1.83 8.48
N TYR A 187 -15.73 -2.51 9.35
CA TYR A 187 -15.82 -3.97 9.37
C TYR A 187 -17.18 -4.40 9.95
N GLN A 188 -17.86 -5.33 9.31
CA GLN A 188 -19.18 -5.85 9.72
C GLN A 188 -20.24 -4.77 10.00
N GLY A 189 -20.23 -3.71 9.16
CA GLY A 189 -21.15 -2.60 9.31
C GLY A 189 -20.81 -1.63 10.45
N ILE A 190 -19.75 -1.87 11.21
CA ILE A 190 -19.27 -1.01 12.28
C ILE A 190 -18.12 -0.16 11.76
N GLN A 191 -18.11 1.13 12.13
CA GLN A 191 -17.02 2.05 11.83
C GLN A 191 -16.14 2.26 13.08
N TYR A 192 -14.84 2.22 12.87
CA TYR A 192 -13.81 2.40 13.89
C TYR A 192 -12.98 3.62 13.51
N SER A 193 -12.98 4.67 14.34
CA SER A 193 -12.19 5.88 14.13
C SER A 193 -10.96 5.84 15.02
N ILE A 194 -9.78 5.95 14.41
CA ILE A 194 -8.49 5.90 15.11
C ILE A 194 -8.15 7.33 15.52
N ASP A 195 -7.91 7.54 16.81
CA ASP A 195 -7.52 8.84 17.35
C ASP A 195 -6.09 9.19 16.97
N GLU A 196 -5.81 10.49 16.91
CA GLU A 196 -4.44 10.98 16.76
C GLU A 196 -3.58 10.59 17.97
N VAL A 197 -2.34 10.24 17.72
CA VAL A 197 -1.39 9.82 18.76
C VAL A 197 -0.21 10.77 18.85
N GLU A 198 0.40 10.85 20.01
CA GLU A 198 1.68 11.51 20.16
C GLU A 198 2.80 10.71 19.49
N ASN A 199 3.73 11.40 18.83
CA ASN A 199 4.87 10.79 18.12
C ASN A 199 4.45 9.70 17.10
N PRO A 200 3.65 10.06 16.09
CA PRO A 200 3.18 9.10 15.11
C PRO A 200 4.32 8.61 14.20
N TYR A 201 4.33 7.30 13.92
CA TYR A 201 5.34 6.68 13.06
C TYR A 201 5.09 6.94 11.57
N ALA A 202 3.84 6.97 11.14
CA ALA A 202 3.51 7.17 9.73
C ALA A 202 4.04 8.51 9.18
N PRO A 203 3.80 9.68 9.81
CA PRO A 203 4.39 10.94 9.39
C PRO A 203 5.92 10.97 9.48
N LEU A 204 6.51 10.36 10.51
CA LEU A 204 7.96 10.25 10.66
C LEU A 204 8.58 9.48 9.48
N LEU A 205 8.07 8.31 9.19
CA LEU A 205 8.53 7.46 8.07
C LEU A 205 8.34 8.16 6.73
N LYS A 206 7.18 8.82 6.53
CA LYS A 206 6.89 9.60 5.33
C LYS A 206 7.91 10.71 5.13
N LYS A 207 8.17 11.48 6.18
CA LYS A 207 9.14 12.57 6.14
C LYS A 207 10.54 12.03 5.82
N THR A 208 10.98 11.00 6.52
CA THR A 208 12.33 10.45 6.37
C THR A 208 12.58 9.97 4.93
N ILE A 209 11.69 9.15 4.36
CA ILE A 209 11.87 8.67 2.99
C ILE A 209 11.77 9.81 1.97
N THR A 210 10.87 10.76 2.18
CA THR A 210 10.70 11.90 1.27
C THR A 210 11.92 12.82 1.29
N ASP A 211 12.51 13.07 2.46
CA ASP A 211 13.71 13.89 2.57
C ASP A 211 14.90 13.24 1.88
N ILE A 212 15.04 11.91 1.95
CA ILE A 212 16.04 11.16 1.18
C ILE A 212 15.76 11.29 -0.32
N GLN A 213 14.53 11.03 -0.77
CA GLN A 213 14.15 11.08 -2.18
C GLN A 213 14.38 12.46 -2.81
N LEU A 214 14.12 13.54 -2.06
CA LEU A 214 14.28 14.90 -2.51
C LEU A 214 15.71 15.46 -2.30
N GLY A 215 16.63 14.68 -1.75
CA GLY A 215 17.99 15.11 -1.48
C GLY A 215 18.13 16.13 -0.35
N ARG A 216 17.15 16.21 0.53
CA ARG A 216 17.17 17.09 1.72
C ARG A 216 18.06 16.52 2.84
N THR A 217 18.29 15.22 2.80
CA THR A 217 19.19 14.49 3.70
C THR A 217 20.13 13.58 2.89
N GLU A 218 21.17 13.06 3.53
CA GLU A 218 22.03 12.03 2.95
C GLU A 218 21.21 10.78 2.59
N ASP A 219 21.68 10.05 1.59
CA ASP A 219 21.13 8.77 1.16
C ASP A 219 22.12 7.65 1.48
N PRO A 220 22.08 7.08 2.70
CA PRO A 220 23.00 6.01 3.09
C PRO A 220 22.71 4.68 2.39
N TYR A 221 21.58 4.57 1.69
CA TYR A 221 21.12 3.33 1.06
C TYR A 221 21.39 3.28 -0.44
N GLY A 222 21.76 4.41 -1.08
CA GLY A 222 21.91 4.51 -2.54
C GLY A 222 20.58 4.39 -3.28
N TRP A 223 19.48 4.89 -2.72
CA TRP A 223 18.15 4.84 -3.34
C TRP A 223 17.94 5.92 -4.40
N ARG A 224 18.72 6.98 -4.33
CA ARG A 224 18.66 8.04 -5.34
C ARG A 224 19.55 7.73 -6.53
N TYR A 225 19.03 8.05 -7.70
CA TYR A 225 19.80 8.08 -8.92
C TYR A 225 19.74 9.49 -9.50
N GLU A 226 20.88 10.16 -9.56
CA GLU A 226 20.99 11.48 -10.15
C GLU A 226 21.03 11.38 -11.68
N ILE A 227 20.14 12.10 -12.34
CA ILE A 227 20.10 12.18 -13.80
C ILE A 227 20.90 13.43 -14.19
N ILE A 228 22.04 13.22 -14.87
CA ILE A 228 22.94 14.27 -15.35
C ILE A 228 22.50 14.74 -16.74
#